data_9544725471c53eecd76ae27df0daf457
#
_entry.id   9544725471c53eecd76ae27df0daf457
#
_cell.length_a   1.000
_cell.length_b   1.000
_cell.length_c   1.000
_cell.angle_alpha   90.00
_cell.angle_beta   90.00
_cell.angle_gamma   90.00
#
_symmetry.space_group_name_H-M   'P 1'
#
loop_
_entity.id
_entity.type
_entity.pdbx_description
1 polymer ?
#
loop_
_entity_poly.entity_id
_entity_poly.type
_entity_poly.pdbx_seq_one_letter_code
_entity_poly.pdbx_strand_id
1 'polypeptide(L)'
;VEVLVLRNLEIALGISMDSVCYDGISVVNKRRINMDGVLLKRRHIGSEMVYIAVICDGVGSMADGEFASAEAIRLTGEWLDGLSDTRRIELKMLALIKEINEAVFASGKKGLKTASTYSALLLCGSRYYIVHAGDSRVYRRMHGELRKMTPDHSTGGKLTSYIGKSGDMDVFYDEGEYNGELFLLCSDGLYKRVSSAQIGQVIAGVNKKNIHGVLKELVQIAIEHGEQDNISAAILLAEN
;
A
#
# COMPACT_ATOMS: atom_id res chain seq x y z
N VAL A 1 -7.43 -19.76 7.49
CA VAL A 1 -7.17 -18.35 7.14
C VAL A 1 -5.69 -18.13 7.31
N GLU A 2 -4.92 -18.11 6.21
CA GLU A 2 -3.51 -17.74 6.27
C GLU A 2 -3.40 -16.22 6.37
N VAL A 3 -2.83 -15.77 7.48
CA VAL A 3 -2.49 -14.37 7.71
C VAL A 3 -1.00 -14.22 7.41
N LEU A 4 -0.64 -13.56 6.32
CA LEU A 4 0.74 -13.19 6.07
C LEU A 4 1.08 -12.01 6.98
N VAL A 5 1.79 -12.29 8.08
CA VAL A 5 2.23 -11.28 9.04
C VAL A 5 3.68 -10.96 8.76
N LEU A 6 3.94 -9.77 8.21
CA LEU A 6 5.30 -9.24 8.05
C LEU A 6 5.69 -8.52 9.35
N ARG A 7 6.30 -9.23 10.29
CA ARG A 7 6.81 -8.66 11.55
C ARG A 7 8.25 -8.19 11.40
N ASN A 8 8.52 -7.01 11.93
CA ASN A 8 9.86 -6.49 12.13
C ASN A 8 10.55 -7.19 13.31
N LEU A 9 11.56 -8.03 13.05
CA LEU A 9 12.22 -8.89 14.05
C LEU A 9 13.43 -8.22 14.76
N GLU A 10 13.69 -6.92 14.56
CA GLU A 10 14.93 -6.27 14.98
C GLU A 10 14.88 -5.40 16.24
N ILE A 11 13.90 -5.56 17.11
CA ILE A 11 13.81 -4.81 18.39
C ILE A 11 14.90 -5.24 19.42
N ALA A 12 15.75 -6.22 19.10
CA ALA A 12 16.64 -6.85 20.09
C ALA A 12 18.05 -6.25 20.22
N LEU A 13 18.47 -5.32 19.38
CA LEU A 13 19.85 -4.77 19.40
C LEU A 13 19.87 -3.24 19.37
N GLY A 14 19.42 -2.58 20.40
CA GLY A 14 19.71 -1.22 20.88
C GLY A 14 20.51 -0.23 20.01
N ILE A 15 20.29 -0.15 18.69
CA ILE A 15 20.98 0.76 17.78
C ILE A 15 19.96 1.41 16.84
N SER A 16 19.92 2.75 16.90
CA SER A 16 19.14 3.69 16.08
C SER A 16 17.65 3.79 16.42
N MET A 17 17.23 4.98 16.82
CA MET A 17 15.83 5.35 16.86
C MET A 17 15.28 5.32 15.42
N ASP A 18 14.78 4.17 14.98
CA ASP A 18 13.97 4.12 13.78
C ASP A 18 12.71 4.97 14.03
N SER A 19 12.66 6.12 13.37
CA SER A 19 11.58 7.09 13.55
C SER A 19 10.23 6.62 12.96
N VAL A 20 10.20 5.46 12.30
CA VAL A 20 8.98 4.92 11.68
C VAL A 20 8.76 3.47 12.10
N CYS A 21 7.63 3.24 12.77
CA CYS A 21 7.11 1.90 13.04
C CYS A 21 6.08 1.54 11.98
N TYR A 22 6.08 0.29 11.52
CA TYR A 22 5.14 -0.15 10.50
C TYR A 22 4.74 -1.60 10.67
N ASP A 23 3.54 -1.92 10.23
CA ASP A 23 3.02 -3.29 10.11
C ASP A 23 1.96 -3.37 9.01
N GLY A 24 1.66 -4.58 8.54
CA GLY A 24 0.67 -4.82 7.50
C GLY A 24 -0.05 -6.14 7.69
N ILE A 25 -1.22 -6.22 7.09
CA ILE A 25 -2.07 -7.41 7.09
C ILE A 25 -2.69 -7.59 5.72
N SER A 26 -2.79 -8.84 5.27
CA SER A 26 -3.54 -9.23 4.08
C SER A 26 -4.29 -10.53 4.36
N VAL A 27 -5.59 -10.54 4.10
CA VAL A 27 -6.50 -11.65 4.44
C VAL A 27 -7.30 -12.06 3.22
N VAL A 28 -7.26 -13.34 2.90
CA VAL A 28 -8.01 -13.91 1.77
C VAL A 28 -9.53 -13.79 1.96
N ASN A 29 -10.00 -13.70 3.21
CA ASN A 29 -11.40 -13.65 3.63
C ASN A 29 -12.22 -14.80 2.98
N LYS A 30 -13.31 -14.51 2.24
CA LYS A 30 -14.17 -15.53 1.64
C LYS A 30 -13.84 -15.83 0.18
N ARG A 31 -12.84 -15.20 -0.39
CA ARG A 31 -12.33 -15.53 -1.72
C ARG A 31 -11.56 -16.86 -1.70
N ARG A 32 -11.38 -17.49 -2.85
CA ARG A 32 -10.56 -18.71 -2.98
C ARG A 32 -9.07 -18.43 -2.98
N ILE A 33 -8.69 -17.25 -3.46
CA ILE A 33 -7.31 -16.80 -3.66
C ILE A 33 -7.22 -15.39 -3.11
N ASN A 34 -6.09 -15.06 -2.48
CA ASN A 34 -5.76 -13.70 -2.14
C ASN A 34 -5.07 -13.04 -3.34
N MET A 35 -5.75 -12.13 -4.00
CA MET A 35 -5.22 -11.35 -5.12
C MET A 35 -4.63 -10.02 -4.69
N ASP A 36 -4.75 -9.67 -3.41
CA ASP A 36 -4.09 -8.50 -2.86
C ASP A 36 -2.59 -8.76 -2.62
N GLY A 37 -1.77 -7.76 -2.89
CA GLY A 37 -0.35 -7.72 -2.55
C GLY A 37 -0.05 -6.61 -1.55
N VAL A 38 0.80 -6.91 -0.56
CA VAL A 38 1.30 -5.96 0.44
C VAL A 38 2.81 -5.99 0.47
N LEU A 39 3.46 -4.85 0.33
CA LEU A 39 4.89 -4.68 0.56
C LEU A 39 5.11 -3.68 1.69
N LEU A 40 5.91 -4.09 2.66
CA LEU A 40 6.50 -3.21 3.66
C LEU A 40 8.00 -3.46 3.68
N LYS A 41 8.76 -2.46 3.31
CA LYS A 41 10.21 -2.61 3.22
C LYS A 41 10.92 -1.33 3.64
N ARG A 42 12.10 -1.49 4.22
CA ARG A 42 12.98 -0.36 4.51
C ARG A 42 14.40 -0.65 4.02
N ARG A 43 15.13 0.42 3.72
CA ARG A 43 16.52 0.32 3.32
C ARG A 43 17.29 1.58 3.69
N HIS A 44 18.51 1.41 4.14
CA HIS A 44 19.50 2.49 4.25
C HIS A 44 20.06 2.82 2.87
N ILE A 45 19.97 4.09 2.46
CA ILE A 45 20.48 4.60 1.18
C ILE A 45 21.28 5.86 1.46
N GLY A 46 22.61 5.76 1.43
CA GLY A 46 23.48 6.83 1.89
C GLY A 46 23.27 7.08 3.39
N SER A 47 22.93 8.33 3.76
CA SER A 47 22.60 8.73 5.13
C SER A 47 21.11 8.60 5.46
N GLU A 48 20.25 8.27 4.49
CA GLU A 48 18.81 8.29 4.64
C GLU A 48 18.26 6.89 4.88
N MET A 49 17.33 6.76 5.83
CA MET A 49 16.47 5.59 5.93
C MET A 49 15.24 5.81 5.05
N VAL A 50 15.04 4.92 4.11
CA VAL A 50 13.87 4.93 3.22
C VAL A 50 12.93 3.82 3.64
N TYR A 51 11.65 4.16 3.82
CA TYR A 51 10.56 3.20 4.08
C TYR A 51 9.61 3.23 2.91
N ILE A 52 9.14 2.07 2.48
CA ILE A 52 8.10 1.97 1.45
C ILE A 52 7.00 1.02 1.90
N ALA A 53 5.76 1.46 1.70
CA ALA A 53 4.57 0.63 1.81
C ALA A 53 3.84 0.64 0.47
N VAL A 54 3.40 -0.53 0.02
CA VAL A 54 2.59 -0.68 -1.19
C VAL A 54 1.42 -1.60 -0.92
N ILE A 55 0.25 -1.20 -1.41
CA ILE A 55 -0.94 -2.06 -1.52
C ILE A 55 -1.28 -2.16 -3.01
N CYS A 56 -1.47 -3.40 -3.45
CA CYS A 56 -1.94 -3.76 -4.77
C CYS A 56 -3.17 -4.66 -4.62
N ASP A 57 -4.27 -4.32 -5.30
CA ASP A 57 -5.51 -5.11 -5.33
C ASP A 57 -5.66 -5.66 -6.75
N GLY A 58 -5.52 -6.97 -6.88
CA GLY A 58 -5.59 -7.68 -8.16
C GLY A 58 -7.03 -7.77 -8.66
N VAL A 59 -7.29 -7.34 -9.91
CA VAL A 59 -8.63 -7.25 -10.46
C VAL A 59 -9.23 -8.63 -10.71
N GLY A 60 -10.13 -9.08 -9.84
CA GLY A 60 -10.74 -10.41 -9.84
C GLY A 60 -11.61 -10.74 -11.06
N SER A 61 -12.06 -9.74 -11.83
CA SER A 61 -12.75 -9.93 -13.11
C SER A 61 -11.81 -10.15 -14.29
N MET A 62 -10.49 -10.07 -14.07
CA MET A 62 -9.45 -10.33 -15.06
C MET A 62 -8.77 -11.66 -14.79
N ALA A 63 -8.15 -12.25 -15.81
CA ALA A 63 -7.75 -13.66 -15.78
C ALA A 63 -6.64 -13.98 -14.77
N ASP A 64 -5.86 -12.99 -14.31
CA ASP A 64 -4.68 -13.22 -13.48
C ASP A 64 -4.34 -11.97 -12.60
N GLY A 65 -5.31 -11.56 -11.78
CA GLY A 65 -5.14 -10.43 -10.86
C GLY A 65 -4.06 -10.68 -9.80
N GLU A 66 -3.96 -11.93 -9.30
CA GLU A 66 -2.92 -12.35 -8.36
C GLU A 66 -1.51 -12.13 -8.93
N PHE A 67 -1.29 -12.50 -10.19
CA PHE A 67 -0.02 -12.28 -10.85
C PHE A 67 0.32 -10.78 -10.95
N ALA A 68 -0.66 -9.93 -11.32
CA ALA A 68 -0.44 -8.49 -11.46
C ALA A 68 -0.01 -7.83 -10.16
N SER A 69 -0.70 -8.13 -9.06
CA SER A 69 -0.36 -7.60 -7.74
C SER A 69 0.99 -8.12 -7.25
N ALA A 70 1.25 -9.43 -7.38
CA ALA A 70 2.52 -10.04 -6.99
C ALA A 70 3.71 -9.48 -7.78
N GLU A 71 3.57 -9.28 -9.09
CA GLU A 71 4.63 -8.73 -9.94
C GLU A 71 4.92 -7.27 -9.59
N ALA A 72 3.88 -6.46 -9.31
CA ALA A 72 4.06 -5.09 -8.86
C ALA A 72 4.84 -5.02 -7.53
N ILE A 73 4.50 -5.88 -6.57
CA ILE A 73 5.19 -6.00 -5.29
C ILE A 73 6.65 -6.41 -5.50
N ARG A 74 6.91 -7.42 -6.34
CA ARG A 74 8.24 -7.92 -6.63
C ARG A 74 9.12 -6.83 -7.25
N LEU A 75 8.64 -6.18 -8.31
CA LEU A 75 9.38 -5.11 -9.00
C LEU A 75 9.66 -3.91 -8.09
N THR A 76 8.69 -3.53 -7.25
CA THR A 76 8.92 -2.46 -6.27
C THR A 76 9.99 -2.84 -5.25
N GLY A 77 9.96 -4.08 -4.77
CA GLY A 77 10.96 -4.59 -3.84
C GLY A 77 12.37 -4.61 -4.44
N GLU A 78 12.52 -5.06 -5.67
CA GLU A 78 13.79 -5.08 -6.42
C GLU A 78 14.29 -3.67 -6.74
N TRP A 79 13.37 -2.77 -7.13
CA TRP A 79 13.70 -1.36 -7.34
C TRP A 79 14.31 -0.72 -6.09
N LEU A 80 13.69 -0.93 -4.91
CA LEU A 80 14.23 -0.38 -3.67
C LEU A 80 15.61 -0.99 -3.36
N ASP A 81 15.81 -2.30 -3.60
CA ASP A 81 17.12 -2.95 -3.40
C ASP A 81 18.19 -2.42 -4.35
N GLY A 82 17.83 -2.03 -5.56
CA GLY A 82 18.74 -1.46 -6.55
C GLY A 82 19.00 0.03 -6.40
N LEU A 83 18.26 0.73 -5.53
CA LEU A 83 18.34 2.19 -5.44
C LEU A 83 19.69 2.64 -4.85
N SER A 84 20.47 3.40 -5.58
CA SER A 84 21.82 3.83 -5.18
C SER A 84 21.85 5.16 -4.40
N ASP A 85 20.86 6.02 -4.63
CA ASP A 85 20.70 7.30 -3.95
C ASP A 85 19.23 7.75 -3.95
N THR A 86 18.91 8.73 -3.10
CA THR A 86 17.56 9.29 -2.93
C THR A 86 17.30 10.55 -3.76
N ARG A 87 18.28 10.99 -4.58
CA ARG A 87 18.10 12.19 -5.42
C ARG A 87 17.03 11.96 -6.48
N ARG A 88 16.15 12.94 -6.61
CA ARG A 88 15.01 12.89 -7.54
C ARG A 88 14.17 11.63 -7.35
N ILE A 89 13.97 11.21 -6.09
CA ILE A 89 13.24 9.97 -5.78
C ILE A 89 11.81 10.01 -6.32
N GLU A 90 11.21 11.19 -6.40
CA GLU A 90 9.91 11.44 -7.02
C GLU A 90 9.86 10.96 -8.48
N LEU A 91 10.88 11.31 -9.27
CA LEU A 91 10.94 10.87 -10.68
C LEU A 91 11.22 9.38 -10.81
N LYS A 92 12.04 8.84 -9.91
CA LYS A 92 12.34 7.40 -9.88
C LYS A 92 11.09 6.58 -9.55
N MET A 93 10.22 7.05 -8.63
CA MET A 93 8.94 6.40 -8.35
C MET A 93 7.94 6.51 -9.50
N LEU A 94 7.89 7.67 -10.18
CA LEU A 94 7.04 7.86 -11.37
C LEU A 94 7.52 7.01 -12.57
N ALA A 95 8.81 6.77 -12.69
CA ALA A 95 9.37 5.84 -13.70
C ALA A 95 9.01 4.40 -13.34
N LEU A 96 9.18 4.02 -12.06
CA LEU A 96 8.88 2.68 -11.58
C LEU A 96 7.45 2.23 -11.88
N ILE A 97 6.42 3.06 -11.59
CA ILE A 97 5.03 2.67 -11.85
C ILE A 97 4.77 2.44 -13.34
N LYS A 98 5.45 3.17 -14.23
CA LYS A 98 5.36 2.96 -15.68
C LYS A 98 6.01 1.66 -16.10
N GLU A 99 7.20 1.36 -15.59
CA GLU A 99 7.89 0.08 -15.80
C GLU A 99 7.04 -1.11 -15.31
N ILE A 100 6.42 -0.98 -14.13
CA ILE A 100 5.51 -1.99 -13.59
C ILE A 100 4.30 -2.16 -14.53
N ASN A 101 3.69 -1.06 -14.99
CA ASN A 101 2.56 -1.13 -15.92
C ASN A 101 2.94 -1.87 -17.21
N GLU A 102 4.08 -1.56 -17.79
CA GLU A 102 4.57 -2.21 -19.00
C GLU A 102 4.85 -3.71 -18.79
N ALA A 103 5.48 -4.06 -17.66
CA ALA A 103 5.78 -5.45 -17.33
C ALA A 103 4.51 -6.28 -17.14
N VAL A 104 3.54 -5.76 -16.38
CA VAL A 104 2.24 -6.42 -16.16
C VAL A 104 1.45 -6.52 -17.46
N PHE A 105 1.42 -5.47 -18.27
CA PHE A 105 0.74 -5.49 -19.57
C PHE A 105 1.36 -6.53 -20.52
N ALA A 106 2.70 -6.56 -20.62
CA ALA A 106 3.42 -7.50 -21.48
C ALA A 106 3.26 -8.96 -21.06
N SER A 107 3.06 -9.22 -19.76
CA SER A 107 2.89 -10.56 -19.21
C SER A 107 1.50 -11.13 -19.46
N GLY A 108 0.52 -10.32 -19.85
CA GLY A 108 -0.82 -10.76 -20.22
C GLY A 108 -0.78 -11.81 -21.31
N LYS A 109 -1.10 -13.08 -21.00
CA LYS A 109 -1.06 -14.19 -21.94
C LYS A 109 -2.14 -14.03 -23.01
N LYS A 110 -1.74 -13.87 -24.29
CA LYS A 110 -2.58 -13.99 -25.50
C LYS A 110 -4.05 -13.52 -25.34
N GLY A 111 -4.23 -12.22 -25.06
CA GLY A 111 -5.57 -11.62 -24.99
C GLY A 111 -6.24 -11.70 -23.62
N LEU A 112 -5.63 -12.30 -22.62
CA LEU A 112 -6.07 -12.24 -21.21
C LEU A 112 -5.54 -10.97 -20.58
N LYS A 113 -6.44 -10.10 -20.12
CA LYS A 113 -6.08 -8.88 -19.41
C LYS A 113 -5.69 -9.22 -17.97
N THR A 114 -4.54 -8.73 -17.55
CA THR A 114 -4.00 -8.86 -16.21
C THR A 114 -3.92 -7.45 -15.63
N ALA A 115 -4.46 -7.21 -14.46
CA ALA A 115 -4.50 -5.86 -13.89
C ALA A 115 -4.53 -5.88 -12.36
N SER A 116 -4.02 -4.81 -11.77
CA SER A 116 -4.09 -4.54 -10.34
C SER A 116 -4.12 -3.04 -10.07
N THR A 117 -4.61 -2.62 -8.91
CA THR A 117 -4.33 -1.29 -8.38
C THR A 117 -2.86 -1.20 -7.97
N TYR A 118 -2.38 0.01 -7.79
CA TYR A 118 -1.07 0.28 -7.20
C TYR A 118 -1.13 1.54 -6.35
N SER A 119 -0.91 1.41 -5.05
CA SER A 119 -0.84 2.53 -4.10
C SER A 119 0.43 2.42 -3.30
N ALA A 120 1.40 3.28 -3.58
CA ALA A 120 2.69 3.31 -2.91
C ALA A 120 2.86 4.59 -2.11
N LEU A 121 3.33 4.44 -0.87
CA LEU A 121 3.82 5.50 0.00
C LEU A 121 5.29 5.25 0.30
N LEU A 122 6.15 6.22 0.03
CA LEU A 122 7.54 6.21 0.41
C LEU A 122 7.81 7.34 1.39
N LEU A 123 8.52 7.04 2.48
CA LEU A 123 9.04 8.01 3.45
C LEU A 123 10.56 8.06 3.34
N CYS A 124 11.12 9.27 3.23
CA CYS A 124 12.54 9.51 3.16
C CYS A 124 12.88 10.84 3.85
N GLY A 125 13.73 10.81 4.87
CA GLY A 125 13.95 11.97 5.73
C GLY A 125 12.64 12.46 6.36
N SER A 126 12.32 13.74 6.18
CA SER A 126 11.05 14.34 6.64
C SER A 126 9.98 14.43 5.54
N ARG A 127 10.17 13.74 4.41
CA ARG A 127 9.26 13.84 3.27
C ARG A 127 8.55 12.52 2.98
N TYR A 128 7.28 12.63 2.56
CA TYR A 128 6.52 11.53 1.99
C TYR A 128 6.32 11.74 0.49
N TYR A 129 6.18 10.63 -0.21
CA TYR A 129 5.89 10.57 -1.65
C TYR A 129 4.83 9.49 -1.88
N ILE A 130 3.75 9.86 -2.59
CA ILE A 130 2.66 8.95 -2.95
C ILE A 130 2.63 8.83 -4.47
N VAL A 131 2.60 7.59 -4.97
CA VAL A 131 2.33 7.27 -6.38
C VAL A 131 1.18 6.27 -6.42
N HIS A 132 0.15 6.57 -7.22
CA HIS A 132 -1.08 5.81 -7.15
C HIS A 132 -1.77 5.68 -8.51
N ALA A 133 -2.33 4.48 -8.77
CA ALA A 133 -3.28 4.17 -9.83
C ALA A 133 -4.26 3.10 -9.34
N GLY A 134 -5.55 3.38 -9.39
CA GLY A 134 -6.61 2.47 -8.93
C GLY A 134 -7.55 3.12 -7.92
N ASP A 135 -8.19 2.29 -7.11
CA ASP A 135 -9.10 2.72 -6.05
C ASP A 135 -8.72 2.21 -4.65
N SER A 136 -7.58 1.52 -4.50
CA SER A 136 -6.95 1.36 -3.18
C SER A 136 -6.60 2.74 -2.62
N ARG A 137 -6.59 2.91 -1.31
CA ARG A 137 -6.49 4.25 -0.72
C ARG A 137 -5.29 4.42 0.17
N VAL A 138 -4.73 5.64 0.17
CA VAL A 138 -3.79 6.14 1.18
C VAL A 138 -4.49 7.20 2.01
N TYR A 139 -4.44 7.03 3.32
CA TYR A 139 -4.92 7.99 4.29
C TYR A 139 -3.75 8.53 5.12
N ARG A 140 -3.86 9.78 5.55
CA ARG A 140 -2.95 10.42 6.52
C ARG A 140 -3.77 10.88 7.72
N ARG A 141 -3.34 10.52 8.93
CA ARG A 141 -3.93 11.02 10.17
C ARG A 141 -3.02 12.09 10.76
N MET A 142 -3.55 13.30 10.83
CA MET A 142 -2.84 14.49 11.28
C MET A 142 -3.77 15.32 12.19
N HIS A 143 -3.27 15.76 13.34
CA HIS A 143 -4.04 16.56 14.31
C HIS A 143 -5.40 15.95 14.70
N GLY A 144 -5.46 14.63 14.78
CA GLY A 144 -6.69 13.90 15.13
C GLY A 144 -7.63 13.60 13.96
N GLU A 145 -7.43 14.18 12.79
CA GLU A 145 -8.26 13.98 11.61
C GLU A 145 -7.65 12.97 10.64
N LEU A 146 -8.49 12.13 10.07
CA LEU A 146 -8.13 11.19 9.00
C LEU A 146 -8.51 11.80 7.64
N ARG A 147 -7.50 12.05 6.81
CA ARG A 147 -7.66 12.58 5.46
C ARG A 147 -7.33 11.53 4.41
N LYS A 148 -8.21 11.33 3.44
CA LYS A 148 -7.90 10.55 2.23
C LYS A 148 -6.96 11.37 1.33
N MET A 149 -5.81 10.79 0.98
CA MET A 149 -4.76 11.44 0.19
C MET A 149 -4.88 11.12 -1.31
N THR A 150 -5.40 9.94 -1.67
CA THR A 150 -5.50 9.50 -3.07
C THR A 150 -6.92 9.65 -3.60
N PRO A 151 -7.11 10.04 -4.88
CA PRO A 151 -8.40 9.92 -5.56
C PRO A 151 -8.72 8.44 -5.82
N ASP A 152 -10.01 8.10 -5.98
CA ASP A 152 -10.37 6.79 -6.49
C ASP A 152 -10.43 6.87 -8.02
N HIS A 153 -9.57 6.13 -8.73
CA HIS A 153 -9.63 6.01 -10.18
C HIS A 153 -10.66 4.94 -10.56
N SER A 154 -11.91 5.20 -10.21
CA SER A 154 -13.03 4.32 -10.55
C SER A 154 -14.29 5.12 -10.82
N THR A 155 -15.13 4.62 -11.74
CA THR A 155 -16.42 5.21 -12.09
C THR A 155 -17.42 4.08 -12.30
N GLY A 156 -18.56 4.16 -11.60
CA GLY A 156 -19.59 3.12 -11.69
C GLY A 156 -19.09 1.72 -11.31
N GLY A 157 -18.15 1.64 -10.36
CA GLY A 157 -17.56 0.38 -9.90
C GLY A 157 -16.53 -0.24 -10.86
N LYS A 158 -16.08 0.51 -11.87
CA LYS A 158 -15.04 0.08 -12.81
C LYS A 158 -13.82 0.96 -12.68
N LEU A 159 -12.64 0.37 -12.61
CA LEU A 159 -11.37 1.10 -12.62
C LEU A 159 -11.18 1.86 -13.93
N THR A 160 -10.78 3.12 -13.83
CA THR A 160 -10.43 4.00 -14.96
C THR A 160 -8.93 4.09 -15.17
N SER A 161 -8.12 3.89 -14.10
CA SER A 161 -6.68 3.74 -14.15
C SER A 161 -6.21 2.61 -13.23
N TYR A 162 -5.23 1.81 -13.69
CA TYR A 162 -4.70 0.63 -13.02
C TYR A 162 -3.42 0.17 -13.73
N ILE A 163 -2.56 -0.60 -13.08
CA ILE A 163 -1.40 -1.24 -13.72
C ILE A 163 -1.82 -2.43 -14.59
N GLY A 164 -1.13 -2.66 -15.71
CA GLY A 164 -1.52 -3.59 -16.75
C GLY A 164 -2.45 -2.99 -17.81
N LYS A 165 -2.63 -1.66 -17.79
CA LYS A 165 -3.44 -0.92 -18.76
C LYS A 165 -2.66 -0.68 -20.06
N SER A 166 -3.31 -0.90 -21.21
CA SER A 166 -2.77 -0.48 -22.51
C SER A 166 -2.90 1.03 -22.71
N GLY A 167 -1.89 1.67 -23.26
CA GLY A 167 -1.89 3.12 -23.52
C GLY A 167 -1.63 3.93 -22.25
N ASP A 168 -2.08 5.17 -22.27
CA ASP A 168 -1.82 6.10 -21.16
C ASP A 168 -2.57 5.69 -19.89
N MET A 169 -1.80 5.57 -18.81
CA MET A 169 -2.27 5.34 -17.46
C MET A 169 -2.26 6.67 -16.70
N ASP A 170 -3.40 7.03 -16.13
CA ASP A 170 -3.48 8.18 -15.24
C ASP A 170 -2.80 7.82 -13.91
N VAL A 171 -1.73 8.51 -13.58
CA VAL A 171 -0.95 8.31 -12.35
C VAL A 171 -1.12 9.52 -11.46
N PHE A 172 -1.72 9.31 -10.30
CA PHE A 172 -1.74 10.32 -9.26
C PHE A 172 -0.40 10.36 -8.53
N TYR A 173 0.07 11.57 -8.27
CA TYR A 173 1.27 11.85 -7.51
C TYR A 173 0.99 12.93 -6.47
N ASP A 174 1.50 12.73 -5.25
CA ASP A 174 1.50 13.73 -4.17
C ASP A 174 2.79 13.61 -3.35
N GLU A 175 3.26 14.72 -2.82
CA GLU A 175 4.41 14.77 -1.93
C GLU A 175 4.25 15.88 -0.90
N GLY A 176 4.96 15.75 0.21
CA GLY A 176 4.98 16.79 1.23
C GLY A 176 5.89 16.42 2.39
N GLU A 177 5.85 17.25 3.41
CA GLU A 177 6.52 16.99 4.67
C GLU A 177 5.62 16.21 5.62
N TYR A 178 6.21 15.41 6.50
CA TYR A 178 5.52 14.75 7.61
C TYR A 178 6.33 14.90 8.90
N ASN A 179 5.62 14.90 10.03
CA ASN A 179 6.19 15.05 11.35
C ASN A 179 5.33 14.31 12.40
N GLY A 180 5.71 13.08 12.75
CA GLY A 180 5.02 12.32 13.79
C GLY A 180 3.59 11.87 13.41
N GLU A 181 3.32 11.58 12.15
CA GLU A 181 1.99 11.28 11.65
C GLU A 181 1.83 9.81 11.28
N LEU A 182 0.58 9.39 11.21
CA LEU A 182 0.22 8.05 10.78
C LEU A 182 -0.29 8.06 9.34
N PHE A 183 0.23 7.14 8.56
CA PHE A 183 -0.31 6.79 7.25
C PHE A 183 -0.93 5.39 7.29
N LEU A 184 -2.10 5.26 6.65
CA LEU A 184 -2.79 3.99 6.44
C LEU A 184 -2.99 3.79 4.94
N LEU A 185 -2.54 2.66 4.42
CA LEU A 185 -2.87 2.20 3.08
C LEU A 185 -3.85 1.04 3.19
N CYS A 186 -4.83 0.94 2.27
CA CYS A 186 -5.73 -0.21 2.26
C CYS A 186 -6.34 -0.49 0.89
N SER A 187 -6.70 -1.76 0.64
CA SER A 187 -7.55 -2.17 -0.47
C SER A 187 -9.02 -1.82 -0.22
N ASP A 188 -9.84 -1.97 -1.23
CA ASP A 188 -11.27 -1.66 -1.20
C ASP A 188 -12.05 -2.55 -0.23
N GLY A 189 -11.59 -3.78 0.00
CA GLY A 189 -12.16 -4.69 0.98
C GLY A 189 -12.16 -4.16 2.42
N LEU A 190 -11.33 -3.15 2.75
CA LEU A 190 -11.44 -2.49 4.03
C LEU A 190 -12.47 -1.36 3.98
N TYR A 191 -12.28 -0.36 3.13
CA TYR A 191 -13.02 0.90 3.22
C TYR A 191 -14.45 0.82 2.66
N LYS A 192 -14.79 -0.19 1.88
CA LYS A 192 -16.17 -0.42 1.42
C LYS A 192 -17.12 -0.77 2.56
N ARG A 193 -16.62 -1.35 3.63
CA ARG A 193 -17.40 -1.77 4.80
C ARG A 193 -17.11 -0.99 6.07
N VAL A 194 -15.94 -0.34 6.14
CA VAL A 194 -15.55 0.47 7.29
C VAL A 194 -15.45 1.94 6.85
N SER A 195 -16.33 2.79 7.38
CA SER A 195 -16.32 4.21 7.04
C SER A 195 -15.03 4.91 7.48
N SER A 196 -14.66 6.00 6.81
CA SER A 196 -13.47 6.77 7.19
C SER A 196 -13.56 7.28 8.64
N ALA A 197 -14.75 7.56 9.16
CA ALA A 197 -14.95 7.94 10.56
C ALA A 197 -14.62 6.77 11.52
N GLN A 198 -15.08 5.56 11.21
CA GLN A 198 -14.77 4.37 12.01
C GLN A 198 -13.28 4.02 11.92
N ILE A 199 -12.68 4.07 10.73
CA ILE A 199 -11.23 3.89 10.55
C ILE A 199 -10.49 4.88 11.44
N GLY A 200 -10.84 6.18 11.39
CA GLY A 200 -10.23 7.23 12.18
C GLY A 200 -10.34 7.00 13.69
N GLN A 201 -11.46 6.46 14.17
CA GLN A 201 -11.66 6.09 15.57
C GLN A 201 -10.76 4.93 16.00
N VAL A 202 -10.71 3.86 15.21
CA VAL A 202 -9.91 2.67 15.52
C VAL A 202 -8.41 2.99 15.53
N ILE A 203 -7.93 3.77 14.57
CA ILE A 203 -6.50 4.13 14.51
C ILE A 203 -6.10 5.27 15.45
N ALA A 204 -7.05 5.88 16.19
CA ALA A 204 -6.75 7.02 17.07
C ALA A 204 -5.75 6.69 18.18
N GLY A 205 -5.78 5.45 18.68
CA GLY A 205 -4.90 4.97 19.74
C GLY A 205 -3.69 4.17 19.28
N VAL A 206 -3.34 4.24 17.99
CA VAL A 206 -2.19 3.49 17.44
C VAL A 206 -0.89 3.98 18.04
N ASN A 207 -0.06 3.02 18.42
CA ASN A 207 1.33 3.21 18.84
C ASN A 207 2.15 1.98 18.42
N LYS A 208 3.47 2.02 18.53
CA LYS A 208 4.37 0.95 18.11
C LYS A 208 4.09 -0.44 18.68
N LYS A 209 3.41 -0.51 19.84
CA LYS A 209 3.14 -1.80 20.51
C LYS A 209 1.85 -2.47 20.02
N ASN A 210 0.93 -1.69 19.44
CA ASN A 210 -0.41 -2.18 19.11
C ASN A 210 -0.79 -2.11 17.62
N ILE A 211 0.10 -1.65 16.71
CA ILE A 211 -0.18 -1.54 15.26
C ILE A 211 -0.85 -2.81 14.73
N HIS A 212 -0.28 -3.98 15.01
CA HIS A 212 -0.81 -5.26 14.55
C HIS A 212 -2.22 -5.56 15.08
N GLY A 213 -2.47 -5.26 16.36
CA GLY A 213 -3.79 -5.42 16.97
C GLY A 213 -4.85 -4.54 16.31
N VAL A 214 -4.48 -3.28 16.02
CA VAL A 214 -5.36 -2.31 15.35
C VAL A 214 -5.66 -2.72 13.91
N LEU A 215 -4.67 -3.23 13.17
CA LEU A 215 -4.89 -3.77 11.82
C LEU A 215 -5.86 -4.96 11.84
N LYS A 216 -5.71 -5.87 12.81
CA LYS A 216 -6.65 -6.98 13.00
C LYS A 216 -8.06 -6.51 13.34
N GLU A 217 -8.20 -5.50 14.18
CA GLU A 217 -9.49 -4.92 14.54
C GLU A 217 -10.19 -4.33 13.32
N LEU A 218 -9.48 -3.56 12.48
CA LEU A 218 -10.02 -3.03 11.22
C LEU A 218 -10.52 -4.13 10.29
N VAL A 219 -9.74 -5.19 10.11
CA VAL A 219 -10.12 -6.36 9.29
C VAL A 219 -11.34 -7.05 9.88
N GLN A 220 -11.38 -7.26 11.20
CA GLN A 220 -12.49 -7.90 11.88
C GLN A 220 -13.80 -7.11 11.69
N ILE A 221 -13.76 -5.79 11.83
CA ILE A 221 -14.92 -4.92 11.59
C ILE A 221 -15.42 -5.07 10.16
N ALA A 222 -14.52 -5.09 9.16
CA ALA A 222 -14.91 -5.25 7.76
C ALA A 222 -15.62 -6.61 7.54
N ILE A 223 -15.09 -7.68 8.12
CA ILE A 223 -15.69 -9.03 8.05
C ILE A 223 -17.07 -9.06 8.73
N GLU A 224 -17.21 -8.48 9.90
CA GLU A 224 -18.49 -8.39 10.64
C GLU A 224 -19.54 -7.57 9.89
N HIS A 225 -19.12 -6.56 9.15
CA HIS A 225 -19.97 -5.79 8.24
C HIS A 225 -20.26 -6.50 6.91
N GLY A 226 -19.83 -7.76 6.78
CA GLY A 226 -20.19 -8.63 5.66
C GLY A 226 -19.30 -8.51 4.44
N GLU A 227 -18.05 -8.04 4.60
CA GLU A 227 -17.09 -8.05 3.48
C GLU A 227 -16.81 -9.48 3.01
N GLN A 228 -16.74 -9.65 1.69
CA GLN A 228 -16.51 -10.95 1.06
C GLN A 228 -15.16 -11.01 0.31
N ASP A 229 -14.58 -9.82 0.00
CA ASP A 229 -13.35 -9.69 -0.76
C ASP A 229 -12.10 -9.91 0.07
N ASN A 230 -10.94 -9.97 -0.58
CA ASN A 230 -9.66 -9.85 0.07
C ASN A 230 -9.59 -8.51 0.83
N ILE A 231 -8.91 -8.49 1.95
CA ILE A 231 -8.79 -7.29 2.80
C ILE A 231 -7.32 -7.10 3.13
N SER A 232 -6.77 -5.98 2.68
CA SER A 232 -5.38 -5.63 2.95
C SER A 232 -5.25 -4.23 3.52
N ALA A 233 -4.37 -4.09 4.49
CA ALA A 233 -4.06 -2.80 5.09
C ALA A 233 -2.60 -2.75 5.58
N ALA A 234 -2.02 -1.56 5.57
CA ALA A 234 -0.69 -1.29 6.11
C ALA A 234 -0.68 0.05 6.84
N ILE A 235 -0.02 0.11 7.99
CA ILE A 235 0.19 1.33 8.77
C ILE A 235 1.68 1.64 8.82
N LEU A 236 2.02 2.91 8.56
CA LEU A 236 3.30 3.53 8.89
C LEU A 236 3.03 4.63 9.92
N LEU A 237 3.66 4.50 11.07
CA LEU A 237 3.59 5.48 12.16
C LEU A 237 4.97 6.13 12.32
N ALA A 238 5.09 7.39 11.94
CA ALA A 238 6.26 8.18 12.26
C ALA A 238 6.21 8.60 13.73
N GLU A 239 7.28 8.39 14.48
CA GLU A 239 7.43 8.85 15.86
C GLU A 239 8.26 10.16 15.85
N ASN A 240 7.88 11.11 16.69
CA ASN A 240 8.63 12.36 16.92
C ASN A 240 9.85 12.12 17.82
#